data_3659c984b4bea94f6df34ffdd5bb0117
#
_entry.id   3659c984b4bea94f6df34ffdd5bb0117
#
_cell.length_a   1.000
_cell.length_b   1.000
_cell.length_c   1.000
_cell.angle_alpha   90.00
_cell.angle_beta   90.00
_cell.angle_gamma   90.00
#
_symmetry.space_group_name_H-M   'P 1'
#
loop_
_entity.id
_entity.type
_entity.pdbx_description
1 polymer ?
#
loop_
_entity_poly.entity_id
_entity_poly.type
_entity_poly.pdbx_seq_one_letter_code
_entity_poly.pdbx_strand_id
1 'polypeptide(L)'
;MDFNDTPQEATFRAEVQNWLTVNVPNESELSGMDYIGRAKLWQKKKHDAGWACIRWPKAHGGRDASAIEQVIFNQEESKFDTPAGIFAIGQGMCAPTMMTWATEAQNQRFMP
;
A
#
# COMPACT_ATOMS: atom_id res chain seq x y z
N MET A 1 -11.16 9.39 -26.28
CA MET A 1 -10.38 9.24 -25.04
C MET A 1 -10.02 7.78 -24.88
N ASP A 2 -8.74 7.51 -24.68
CA ASP A 2 -8.25 6.13 -24.55
C ASP A 2 -8.12 5.78 -23.05
N PHE A 3 -8.87 4.76 -22.62
CA PHE A 3 -8.84 4.28 -21.24
C PHE A 3 -7.95 3.03 -21.06
N ASN A 4 -7.25 2.61 -22.11
CA ASN A 4 -6.34 1.48 -22.03
C ASN A 4 -5.02 1.88 -21.36
N ASP A 5 -4.39 0.92 -20.70
CA ASP A 5 -3.08 1.14 -20.10
C ASP A 5 -2.03 1.39 -21.18
N THR A 6 -1.09 2.30 -20.89
CA THR A 6 0.15 2.36 -21.67
C THR A 6 0.97 1.08 -21.44
N PRO A 7 1.98 0.77 -22.29
CA PRO A 7 2.82 -0.42 -22.06
C PRO A 7 3.47 -0.45 -20.68
N GLN A 8 3.88 0.70 -20.14
CA GLN A 8 4.46 0.81 -18.79
C GLN A 8 3.42 0.55 -17.71
N GLU A 9 2.22 1.09 -17.87
CA GLU A 9 1.11 0.87 -16.95
C GLU A 9 0.67 -0.59 -16.96
N ALA A 10 0.61 -1.23 -18.12
CA ALA A 10 0.28 -2.65 -18.25
C ALA A 10 1.31 -3.54 -17.54
N THR A 11 2.61 -3.21 -17.64
CA THR A 11 3.68 -3.92 -16.95
C THR A 11 3.53 -3.76 -15.43
N PHE A 12 3.26 -2.57 -14.96
CA PHE A 12 3.02 -2.30 -13.53
C PHE A 12 1.80 -3.08 -13.02
N ARG A 13 0.71 -3.06 -13.78
CA ARG A 13 -0.50 -3.81 -13.43
C ARG A 13 -0.25 -5.31 -13.32
N ALA A 14 0.52 -5.87 -14.24
CA ALA A 14 0.89 -7.29 -14.19
C ALA A 14 1.73 -7.62 -12.96
N GLU A 15 2.67 -6.76 -12.59
CA GLU A 15 3.48 -6.90 -11.38
C GLU A 15 2.60 -6.91 -10.13
N VAL A 16 1.66 -5.96 -10.05
CA VAL A 16 0.71 -5.86 -8.93
C VAL A 16 -0.17 -7.11 -8.86
N GLN A 17 -0.73 -7.55 -9.98
CA GLN A 17 -1.58 -8.75 -10.03
C GLN A 17 -0.83 -9.98 -9.54
N ASN A 18 0.39 -10.17 -9.98
CA ASN A 18 1.21 -11.32 -9.60
C ASN A 18 1.50 -11.30 -8.10
N TRP A 19 1.88 -10.16 -7.57
CA TRP A 19 2.16 -10.03 -6.14
C TRP A 19 0.92 -10.27 -5.28
N LEU A 20 -0.21 -9.69 -5.66
CA LEU A 20 -1.47 -9.86 -4.92
C LEU A 20 -1.94 -11.31 -4.93
N THR A 21 -1.87 -11.98 -6.08
CA THR A 21 -2.28 -13.38 -6.21
C THR A 21 -1.51 -14.29 -5.26
N VAL A 22 -0.22 -14.03 -5.07
CA VAL A 22 0.64 -14.85 -4.21
C VAL A 22 0.50 -14.47 -2.73
N ASN A 23 0.29 -13.19 -2.43
CA ASN A 23 0.48 -12.66 -1.07
C ASN A 23 -0.79 -12.32 -0.32
N VAL A 24 -1.96 -12.21 -0.97
CA VAL A 24 -3.22 -11.99 -0.25
C VAL A 24 -3.46 -13.18 0.67
N PRO A 25 -3.65 -12.94 2.00
CA PRO A 25 -3.82 -14.04 2.95
C PRO A 25 -5.09 -14.84 2.65
N ASN A 26 -5.00 -16.17 2.80
CA ASN A 26 -6.16 -17.05 2.71
C ASN A 26 -6.85 -17.20 4.07
N GLU A 27 -7.99 -17.86 4.10
CA GLU A 27 -8.74 -18.09 5.35
C GLU A 27 -7.94 -18.85 6.40
N SER A 28 -7.05 -19.75 6.00
CA SER A 28 -6.20 -20.49 6.94
C SER A 28 -5.24 -19.56 7.68
N GLU A 29 -4.66 -18.60 6.99
CA GLU A 29 -3.76 -17.62 7.60
C GLU A 29 -4.50 -16.65 8.51
N LEU A 30 -5.78 -16.37 8.21
CA LEU A 30 -6.60 -15.40 8.94
C LEU A 30 -7.41 -16.03 10.08
N SER A 31 -7.35 -17.34 10.23
CA SER A 31 -8.14 -18.06 11.24
C SER A 31 -7.81 -17.56 12.65
N GLY A 32 -8.85 -17.24 13.41
CA GLY A 32 -8.71 -16.76 14.79
C GLY A 32 -8.35 -15.27 14.91
N MET A 33 -8.18 -14.55 13.82
CA MET A 33 -7.89 -13.12 13.85
C MET A 33 -9.16 -12.28 13.77
N ASP A 34 -9.22 -11.20 14.56
CA ASP A 34 -10.23 -10.16 14.41
C ASP A 34 -9.90 -9.25 13.22
N TYR A 35 -10.79 -8.29 12.92
CA TYR A 35 -10.61 -7.38 11.79
C TYR A 35 -9.31 -6.56 11.92
N ILE A 36 -9.00 -6.06 13.11
CA ILE A 36 -7.79 -5.26 13.34
C ILE A 36 -6.53 -6.12 13.14
N GLY A 37 -6.52 -7.35 13.64
CA GLY A 37 -5.42 -8.30 13.44
C GLY A 37 -5.18 -8.61 11.96
N ARG A 38 -6.27 -8.84 11.21
CA ARG A 38 -6.21 -9.06 9.75
C ARG A 38 -5.66 -7.86 9.02
N ALA A 39 -6.11 -6.65 9.39
CA ALA A 39 -5.64 -5.41 8.80
C ALA A 39 -4.14 -5.17 9.04
N LYS A 40 -3.67 -5.43 10.26
CA LYS A 40 -2.25 -5.31 10.62
C LYS A 40 -1.39 -6.31 9.84
N LEU A 41 -1.84 -7.54 9.71
CA LEU A 41 -1.12 -8.56 8.94
C LEU A 41 -0.99 -8.16 7.48
N TRP A 42 -2.08 -7.73 6.87
CA TRP A 42 -2.07 -7.29 5.47
C TRP A 42 -1.18 -6.07 5.27
N GLN A 43 -1.30 -5.08 6.17
CA GLN A 43 -0.45 -3.89 6.14
C GLN A 43 1.03 -4.23 6.24
N LYS A 44 1.38 -5.15 7.15
CA LYS A 44 2.76 -5.61 7.29
C LYS A 44 3.27 -6.29 6.02
N LYS A 45 2.47 -7.16 5.41
CA LYS A 45 2.84 -7.81 4.15
C LYS A 45 3.10 -6.80 3.04
N LYS A 46 2.23 -5.80 2.90
CA LYS A 46 2.42 -4.72 1.92
C LYS A 46 3.67 -3.91 2.22
N HIS A 47 3.88 -3.55 3.48
CA HIS A 47 5.05 -2.77 3.89
C HIS A 47 6.36 -3.50 3.60
N ASP A 48 6.45 -4.77 3.98
CA ASP A 48 7.66 -5.58 3.80
C ASP A 48 8.02 -5.75 2.31
N ALA A 49 7.03 -5.76 1.44
CA ALA A 49 7.22 -5.86 -0.01
C ALA A 49 7.28 -4.49 -0.73
N GLY A 50 7.13 -3.39 0.00
CA GLY A 50 7.17 -2.04 -0.56
C GLY A 50 5.87 -1.58 -1.22
N TRP A 51 4.73 -2.22 -0.93
CA TRP A 51 3.44 -1.91 -1.52
C TRP A 51 2.49 -1.10 -0.62
N ALA A 52 2.89 -0.79 0.60
CA ALA A 52 2.00 -0.14 1.57
C ALA A 52 1.63 1.29 1.19
N CYS A 53 2.60 2.11 0.86
CA CYS A 53 2.41 3.53 0.54
C CYS A 53 3.25 3.87 -0.68
N ILE A 54 2.83 3.40 -1.84
CA ILE A 54 3.65 3.44 -3.05
C ILE A 54 3.96 4.86 -3.54
N ARG A 55 3.11 5.84 -3.24
CA ARG A 55 3.34 7.24 -3.62
C ARG A 55 4.33 7.97 -2.71
N TRP A 56 4.64 7.41 -1.54
CA TRP A 56 5.60 8.03 -0.64
C TRP A 56 7.02 7.99 -1.23
N PRO A 57 7.90 8.94 -0.82
CA PRO A 57 9.31 8.87 -1.19
C PRO A 57 9.95 7.56 -0.74
N LYS A 58 10.94 7.10 -1.50
CA LYS A 58 11.69 5.87 -1.14
C LYS A 58 12.33 5.97 0.23
N ALA A 59 12.76 7.18 0.63
CA ALA A 59 13.33 7.41 1.96
C ALA A 59 12.37 7.08 3.11
N HIS A 60 11.06 7.07 2.85
CA HIS A 60 10.03 6.76 3.84
C HIS A 60 9.31 5.42 3.56
N GLY A 61 9.93 4.55 2.80
CA GLY A 61 9.39 3.22 2.51
C GLY A 61 8.44 3.15 1.32
N GLY A 62 8.30 4.24 0.56
CA GLY A 62 7.49 4.29 -0.65
C GLY A 62 8.26 3.87 -1.90
N ARG A 63 7.62 4.04 -3.05
CA ARG A 63 8.18 3.72 -4.38
C ARG A 63 8.31 4.94 -5.28
N ASP A 64 8.01 6.14 -4.79
CA ASP A 64 7.87 7.35 -5.61
C ASP A 64 6.89 7.14 -6.78
N ALA A 65 5.85 6.34 -6.56
CA ALA A 65 4.89 5.99 -7.60
C ALA A 65 4.05 7.19 -8.04
N SER A 66 3.64 7.16 -9.29
CA SER A 66 2.74 8.17 -9.84
C SER A 66 1.31 8.00 -9.33
N ALA A 67 0.48 9.03 -9.54
CA ALA A 67 -0.94 8.96 -9.18
C ALA A 67 -1.67 7.85 -9.96
N ILE A 68 -1.31 7.64 -11.23
CA ILE A 68 -1.94 6.59 -12.04
C ILE A 68 -1.54 5.19 -11.55
N GLU A 69 -0.31 5.02 -11.09
CA GLU A 69 0.14 3.76 -10.51
C GLU A 69 -0.62 3.44 -9.22
N GLN A 70 -0.91 4.45 -8.39
CA GLN A 70 -1.74 4.27 -7.20
C GLN A 70 -3.17 3.83 -7.58
N VAL A 71 -3.75 4.42 -8.62
CA VAL A 71 -5.08 4.03 -9.13
C VAL A 71 -5.06 2.57 -9.59
N ILE A 72 -4.04 2.15 -10.32
CA ILE A 72 -3.88 0.78 -10.79
C ILE A 72 -3.79 -0.18 -9.60
N PHE A 73 -2.98 0.13 -8.59
CA PHE A 73 -2.86 -0.70 -7.40
C PHE A 73 -4.22 -0.83 -6.68
N ASN A 74 -4.92 0.27 -6.50
CA ASN A 74 -6.24 0.28 -5.85
C ASN A 74 -7.25 -0.57 -6.62
N GLN A 75 -7.26 -0.49 -7.94
CA GLN A 75 -8.15 -1.29 -8.79
C GLN A 75 -7.86 -2.78 -8.65
N GLU A 76 -6.60 -3.17 -8.66
CA GLU A 76 -6.22 -4.57 -8.55
C GLU A 76 -6.47 -5.13 -7.14
N GLU A 77 -6.14 -4.36 -6.09
CA GLU A 77 -6.41 -4.76 -4.70
C GLU A 77 -7.91 -4.93 -4.46
N SER A 78 -8.76 -4.11 -5.09
CA SER A 78 -10.21 -4.18 -4.91
C SER A 78 -10.83 -5.48 -5.41
N LYS A 79 -10.13 -6.26 -6.22
CA LYS A 79 -10.57 -7.58 -6.69
C LYS A 79 -10.43 -8.67 -5.61
N PHE A 80 -9.75 -8.37 -4.52
CA PHE A 80 -9.52 -9.28 -3.40
C PHE A 80 -10.26 -8.77 -2.17
N ASP A 81 -10.65 -9.67 -1.28
CA ASP A 81 -11.24 -9.32 0.01
C ASP A 81 -10.12 -9.02 1.01
N THR A 82 -9.68 -7.77 1.04
CA THR A 82 -8.61 -7.32 1.93
C THR A 82 -9.11 -6.24 2.87
N PRO A 83 -8.63 -6.21 4.15
CA PRO A 83 -8.99 -5.13 5.06
C PRO A 83 -8.34 -3.82 4.59
N ALA A 84 -9.17 -2.83 4.29
CA ALA A 84 -8.71 -1.54 3.79
C ALA A 84 -9.27 -0.40 4.62
N GLY A 85 -8.60 0.74 4.61
CA GLY A 85 -9.12 1.99 5.14
C GLY A 85 -8.84 2.28 6.60
N ILE A 86 -8.55 1.27 7.43
CA ILE A 86 -8.31 1.50 8.88
C ILE A 86 -7.04 2.34 9.14
N PHE A 87 -6.09 2.34 8.22
CA PHE A 87 -4.87 3.16 8.34
C PHE A 87 -4.90 4.41 7.46
N ALA A 88 -6.03 4.71 6.81
CA ALA A 88 -6.10 5.77 5.80
C ALA A 88 -5.74 7.15 6.33
N ILE A 89 -6.17 7.50 7.54
CA ILE A 89 -5.86 8.80 8.15
C ILE A 89 -4.36 8.91 8.43
N GLY A 90 -3.78 7.89 9.05
CA GLY A 90 -2.35 7.87 9.33
C GLY A 90 -1.49 7.97 8.08
N GLN A 91 -1.81 7.17 7.07
CA GLN A 91 -1.04 7.09 5.83
C GLN A 91 -1.30 8.26 4.88
N GLY A 92 -2.53 8.75 4.81
CA GLY A 92 -2.93 9.77 3.83
C GLY A 92 -2.87 11.19 4.35
N MET A 93 -2.90 11.40 5.66
CA MET A 93 -2.98 12.72 6.27
C MET A 93 -1.85 12.98 7.28
N CYS A 94 -1.70 12.14 8.30
CA CYS A 94 -0.72 12.38 9.36
C CYS A 94 0.72 12.22 8.88
N ALA A 95 1.05 11.11 8.24
CA ALA A 95 2.41 10.85 7.80
C ALA A 95 2.89 11.82 6.70
N PRO A 96 2.10 12.13 5.66
CA PRO A 96 2.51 13.15 4.69
C PRO A 96 2.75 14.52 5.32
N THR A 97 1.94 14.91 6.31
CA THR A 97 2.14 16.15 7.06
C THR A 97 3.47 16.13 7.81
N MET A 98 3.80 15.03 8.45
CA MET A 98 5.08 14.85 9.16
C MET A 98 6.26 14.90 8.18
N MET A 99 6.17 14.29 7.02
CA MET A 99 7.22 14.34 6.00
C MET A 99 7.56 15.77 5.58
N THR A 100 6.55 16.64 5.55
CA THR A 100 6.70 18.03 5.12
C THR A 100 7.15 18.94 6.25
N TRP A 101 6.62 18.75 7.47
CA TRP A 101 6.73 19.73 8.56
C TRP A 101 7.45 19.26 9.81
N ALA A 102 7.58 17.96 10.03
CA ALA A 102 8.25 17.43 11.20
C ALA A 102 9.77 17.43 11.04
N THR A 103 10.48 17.41 12.18
CA THR A 103 11.94 17.27 12.18
C THR A 103 12.35 15.84 11.83
N GLU A 104 13.60 15.67 11.39
CA GLU A 104 14.17 14.33 11.13
C GLU A 104 14.02 13.41 12.34
N ALA A 105 14.33 13.92 13.55
CA ALA A 105 14.21 13.13 14.79
C ALA A 105 12.77 12.69 15.05
N GLN A 106 11.79 13.56 14.80
CA GLN A 106 10.37 13.21 14.95
C GLN A 106 9.96 12.15 13.94
N ASN A 107 10.38 12.28 12.69
CA ASN A 107 10.09 11.29 11.65
C ASN A 107 10.71 9.92 11.97
N GLN A 108 11.94 9.89 12.48
CA GLN A 108 12.59 8.63 12.86
C GLN A 108 11.86 7.95 14.03
N ARG A 109 11.27 8.71 14.92
CA ARG A 109 10.55 8.16 16.09
C ARG A 109 9.15 7.67 15.75
N PHE A 110 8.39 8.39 14.93
CA PHE A 110 6.96 8.17 14.75
C PHE A 110 6.57 7.55 13.40
N MET A 111 7.43 7.65 12.38
CA MET A 111 7.12 7.16 11.03
C MET A 111 7.37 5.67 10.80
N PRO A 112 8.34 5.01 11.41
CA PRO A 112 8.57 3.57 11.19
C PRO A 112 7.40 2.69 11.51
#